data_3f77aa2a9e8030a78638050d8350494b
#
_entry.id   3f77aa2a9e8030a78638050d8350494b
#
_cell.length_a   1.000
_cell.length_b   1.000
_cell.length_c   1.000
_cell.angle_alpha   90.00
_cell.angle_beta   90.00
_cell.angle_gamma   90.00
#
_symmetry.space_group_name_H-M   'P 1'
#
loop_
_entity.id
_entity.type
_entity.pdbx_description
1 polymer ?
#
loop_
_entity_poly.entity_id
_entity_poly.type
_entity_poly.pdbx_seq_one_letter_code
_entity_poly.pdbx_strand_id
1 'polypeptide(L)'
;EKDKDGSRYYDYAYVMGDFNNWKRSNDENSQMYYDESAGCWWITLSGLEPTKEYAFQYYLGKKSTVEGEKDTELRIADPYTEKILDASSDSYIPESTYPSSQRIYPTKGAGVVSTFKIQKDSYSWAHDNFKIADKNNLMIYELLLRDFTETGDLQGAMQKLDYLERLGITAIELMPVQEFEGNDSWG
;
A
#
# COMPACT_ATOMS: atom_id res chain seq x y z
N GLU A 1 3.17 -14.68 -9.12
CA GLU A 1 2.55 -14.84 -10.44
C GLU A 1 2.90 -16.22 -11.00
N LYS A 2 1.91 -16.91 -11.57
CA LYS A 2 2.09 -18.24 -12.18
C LYS A 2 2.05 -18.13 -13.69
N ASP A 3 2.79 -18.98 -14.37
CA ASP A 3 2.72 -19.12 -15.82
C ASP A 3 1.40 -19.85 -16.22
N LYS A 4 1.08 -19.89 -17.52
CA LYS A 4 -0.15 -20.50 -18.03
C LYS A 4 -0.30 -21.99 -17.68
N ASP A 5 0.80 -22.69 -17.45
CA ASP A 5 0.82 -24.09 -17.02
C ASP A 5 0.75 -24.28 -15.49
N GLY A 6 0.64 -23.19 -14.73
CA GLY A 6 0.60 -23.19 -13.27
C GLY A 6 1.98 -23.20 -12.59
N SER A 7 3.08 -23.26 -13.33
CA SER A 7 4.42 -23.13 -12.80
C SER A 7 4.73 -21.69 -12.35
N ARG A 8 5.81 -21.51 -11.56
CA ARG A 8 6.27 -20.18 -11.21
C ARG A 8 6.77 -19.43 -12.44
N TYR A 9 6.39 -18.15 -12.55
CA TYR A 9 6.82 -17.33 -13.68
C TYR A 9 8.27 -16.86 -13.56
N TYR A 10 8.71 -16.45 -12.35
CA TYR A 10 10.06 -15.97 -12.08
C TYR A 10 10.96 -17.06 -11.52
N ASP A 11 12.21 -17.10 -11.93
CA ASP A 11 13.18 -18.09 -11.50
C ASP A 11 13.85 -17.72 -10.18
N TYR A 12 13.94 -16.41 -9.88
CA TYR A 12 14.52 -15.89 -8.66
C TYR A 12 13.85 -14.59 -8.23
N ALA A 13 13.90 -14.34 -6.92
CA ALA A 13 13.40 -13.12 -6.32
C ALA A 13 14.32 -12.63 -5.21
N TYR A 14 14.40 -11.31 -5.06
CA TYR A 14 15.10 -10.63 -3.98
C TYR A 14 14.21 -9.57 -3.36
N VAL A 15 14.41 -9.29 -2.08
CA VAL A 15 13.88 -8.10 -1.43
C VAL A 15 15.03 -7.13 -1.16
N MET A 16 14.79 -5.86 -1.47
CA MET A 16 15.73 -4.77 -1.24
C MET A 16 15.01 -3.63 -0.52
N GLY A 17 15.63 -3.10 0.51
CA GLY A 17 15.01 -2.03 1.30
C GLY A 17 15.98 -1.42 2.30
N ASP A 18 15.46 -0.56 3.16
CA ASP A 18 16.24 0.14 4.18
C ASP A 18 16.96 -0.82 5.14
N PHE A 19 16.38 -2.00 5.36
CA PHE A 19 16.93 -3.04 6.25
C PHE A 19 18.20 -3.70 5.73
N ASN A 20 18.47 -3.67 4.42
CA ASN A 20 19.70 -4.21 3.80
C ASN A 20 20.43 -3.19 2.94
N ASN A 21 20.19 -1.90 3.20
CA ASN A 21 20.77 -0.76 2.47
C ASN A 21 20.52 -0.83 0.96
N TRP A 22 19.36 -1.41 0.56
CA TRP A 22 18.94 -1.58 -0.84
C TRP A 22 19.91 -2.44 -1.66
N LYS A 23 20.61 -3.35 -0.99
CA LYS A 23 21.59 -4.21 -1.65
C LYS A 23 20.93 -5.52 -2.08
N ARG A 24 21.07 -5.83 -3.38
CA ARG A 24 20.80 -7.17 -3.89
C ARG A 24 22.01 -8.07 -3.60
N SER A 25 21.79 -9.13 -2.86
CA SER A 25 22.81 -10.11 -2.49
C SER A 25 22.25 -11.53 -2.47
N ASN A 26 23.09 -12.52 -2.77
CA ASN A 26 22.69 -13.93 -2.75
C ASN A 26 22.89 -14.50 -1.34
N ASP A 27 22.23 -13.87 -0.36
CA ASP A 27 22.27 -14.24 1.05
C ASP A 27 20.91 -14.09 1.70
N GLU A 28 20.79 -14.53 2.95
CA GLU A 28 19.58 -14.49 3.76
C GLU A 28 18.99 -13.11 4.03
N ASN A 29 19.72 -12.02 3.69
CA ASN A 29 19.24 -10.67 3.89
C ASN A 29 18.53 -10.09 2.67
N SER A 30 18.58 -10.77 1.52
CA SER A 30 18.00 -10.28 0.28
C SER A 30 17.38 -11.37 -0.58
N GLN A 31 18.02 -12.56 -0.70
CA GLN A 31 17.50 -13.62 -1.55
C GLN A 31 16.27 -14.28 -0.96
N MET A 32 15.19 -14.32 -1.73
CA MET A 32 13.97 -14.99 -1.34
C MET A 32 13.95 -16.45 -1.76
N TYR A 33 13.21 -17.28 -1.03
CA TYR A 33 13.03 -18.70 -1.30
C TYR A 33 11.61 -18.93 -1.82
N TYR A 34 11.47 -19.85 -2.77
CA TYR A 34 10.17 -20.21 -3.29
C TYR A 34 9.63 -21.44 -2.57
N ASP A 35 8.42 -21.32 -2.03
CA ASP A 35 7.66 -22.43 -1.45
C ASP A 35 6.71 -22.99 -2.53
N GLU A 36 7.02 -24.19 -3.03
CA GLU A 36 6.26 -24.87 -4.06
C GLU A 36 4.84 -25.23 -3.58
N SER A 37 4.66 -25.50 -2.30
CA SER A 37 3.37 -25.89 -1.75
C SER A 37 2.43 -24.68 -1.57
N ALA A 38 2.97 -23.57 -1.14
CA ALA A 38 2.24 -22.31 -0.99
C ALA A 38 2.15 -21.51 -2.29
N GLY A 39 3.04 -21.77 -3.25
CA GLY A 39 3.14 -21.04 -4.50
C GLY A 39 3.59 -19.59 -4.32
N CYS A 40 4.42 -19.31 -3.32
CA CYS A 40 4.85 -17.95 -2.99
C CYS A 40 6.35 -17.86 -2.71
N TRP A 41 6.90 -16.68 -2.94
CA TRP A 41 8.24 -16.32 -2.51
C TRP A 41 8.21 -15.82 -1.07
N TRP A 42 9.19 -16.19 -0.26
CA TRP A 42 9.29 -15.78 1.14
C TRP A 42 10.72 -15.52 1.59
N ILE A 43 10.86 -14.72 2.61
CA ILE A 43 12.12 -14.46 3.31
C ILE A 43 11.82 -14.07 4.76
N THR A 44 12.71 -14.40 5.68
CA THR A 44 12.64 -13.92 7.05
C THR A 44 13.67 -12.83 7.27
N LEU A 45 13.20 -11.63 7.57
CA LEU A 45 14.04 -10.50 7.93
C LEU A 45 14.15 -10.41 9.45
N SER A 46 15.36 -10.29 9.97
CA SER A 46 15.64 -10.20 11.41
C SER A 46 16.26 -8.85 11.78
N GLY A 47 16.25 -8.52 13.07
CA GLY A 47 16.87 -7.29 13.59
C GLY A 47 16.14 -6.00 13.24
N LEU A 48 14.87 -6.07 12.85
CA LEU A 48 14.05 -4.91 12.53
C LEU A 48 13.52 -4.24 13.81
N GLU A 49 13.51 -2.90 13.82
CA GLU A 49 12.91 -2.11 14.88
C GLU A 49 11.39 -2.06 14.70
N PRO A 50 10.58 -2.50 15.70
CA PRO A 50 9.13 -2.65 15.52
C PRO A 50 8.39 -1.37 15.14
N THR A 51 8.82 -0.23 15.65
CA THR A 51 8.16 1.07 15.44
C THR A 51 8.66 1.83 14.20
N LYS A 52 9.76 1.36 13.60
CA LYS A 52 10.33 2.00 12.41
C LYS A 52 9.57 1.57 11.15
N GLU A 53 9.32 2.54 10.28
CA GLU A 53 8.84 2.27 8.93
C GLU A 53 10.03 1.98 8.01
N TYR A 54 9.92 0.92 7.22
CA TYR A 54 10.93 0.48 6.26
C TYR A 54 10.38 0.57 4.85
N ALA A 55 11.12 1.20 3.96
CA ALA A 55 10.83 1.20 2.54
C ALA A 55 11.49 0.00 1.85
N PHE A 56 10.80 -0.61 0.88
CA PHE A 56 11.30 -1.80 0.18
C PHE A 56 10.70 -1.98 -1.22
N GLN A 57 11.36 -2.81 -2.02
CA GLN A 57 10.86 -3.30 -3.30
C GLN A 57 11.30 -4.75 -3.50
N TYR A 58 10.55 -5.46 -4.34
CA TYR A 58 10.98 -6.76 -4.86
C TYR A 58 11.75 -6.60 -6.16
N TYR A 59 12.69 -7.49 -6.36
CA TYR A 59 13.44 -7.65 -7.58
C TYR A 59 13.23 -9.07 -8.09
N LEU A 60 12.55 -9.21 -9.21
CA LEU A 60 12.13 -10.49 -9.79
C LEU A 60 12.90 -10.74 -11.07
N GLY A 61 13.32 -11.96 -11.29
CA GLY A 61 14.07 -12.30 -12.49
C GLY A 61 13.63 -13.60 -13.13
N LYS A 62 13.59 -13.58 -14.48
CA LYS A 62 13.39 -14.76 -15.32
C LYS A 62 14.63 -14.95 -16.14
N LYS A 63 15.23 -16.13 -16.03
CA LYS A 63 16.44 -16.50 -16.78
C LYS A 63 16.17 -16.55 -18.28
N SER A 64 17.08 -16.00 -19.07
CA SER A 64 17.02 -16.19 -20.51
C SER A 64 17.29 -17.67 -20.86
N THR A 65 16.50 -18.17 -21.78
CA THR A 65 16.71 -19.51 -22.38
C THR A 65 17.68 -19.46 -23.55
N VAL A 66 18.11 -18.27 -23.95
CA VAL A 66 19.05 -18.05 -25.06
C VAL A 66 20.44 -17.76 -24.49
N GLU A 67 21.42 -18.53 -24.92
CA GLU A 67 22.81 -18.36 -24.48
C GLU A 67 23.35 -16.98 -24.88
N GLY A 68 23.94 -16.27 -23.90
CA GLY A 68 24.50 -14.93 -24.10
C GLY A 68 23.49 -13.78 -23.97
N GLU A 69 22.18 -14.04 -23.83
CA GLU A 69 21.18 -13.02 -23.54
C GLU A 69 21.06 -12.78 -22.03
N LYS A 70 20.69 -11.53 -21.68
CA LYS A 70 20.46 -11.16 -20.29
C LYS A 70 19.10 -11.68 -19.82
N ASP A 71 19.05 -12.01 -18.53
CA ASP A 71 17.79 -12.29 -17.83
C ASP A 71 16.81 -11.13 -17.96
N THR A 72 15.51 -11.45 -17.99
CA THR A 72 14.48 -10.43 -17.84
C THR A 72 14.31 -10.14 -16.37
N GLU A 73 14.48 -8.88 -15.99
CA GLU A 73 14.44 -8.45 -14.59
C GLU A 73 13.39 -7.34 -14.40
N LEU A 74 12.68 -7.41 -13.29
CA LEU A 74 11.64 -6.46 -12.92
C LEU A 74 11.81 -6.05 -11.46
N ARG A 75 11.77 -4.75 -11.21
CA ARG A 75 11.74 -4.18 -9.87
C ARG A 75 10.36 -3.59 -9.61
N ILE A 76 9.69 -4.04 -8.56
CA ILE A 76 8.31 -3.68 -8.27
C ILE A 76 8.08 -3.40 -6.79
N ALA A 77 7.05 -2.59 -6.51
CA ALA A 77 6.44 -2.48 -5.20
C ALA A 77 5.61 -3.74 -4.87
N ASP A 78 5.31 -3.95 -3.61
CA ASP A 78 4.38 -4.99 -3.16
C ASP A 78 2.94 -4.53 -3.46
N PRO A 79 2.16 -5.29 -4.24
CA PRO A 79 0.78 -4.93 -4.54
C PRO A 79 -0.17 -4.99 -3.33
N TYR A 80 0.27 -5.61 -2.22
CA TYR A 80 -0.50 -5.71 -0.97
C TYR A 80 -0.03 -4.72 0.11
N THR A 81 0.88 -3.81 -0.23
CA THR A 81 1.32 -2.78 0.72
C THR A 81 0.19 -1.81 1.07
N GLU A 82 0.17 -1.34 2.31
CA GLU A 82 -0.83 -0.38 2.77
C GLU A 82 -0.42 1.08 2.50
N LYS A 83 0.86 1.30 2.22
CA LYS A 83 1.42 2.62 1.93
C LYS A 83 2.51 2.50 0.88
N ILE A 84 2.47 3.38 -0.09
CA ILE A 84 3.48 3.54 -1.13
C ILE A 84 4.19 4.90 -1.01
N LEU A 85 5.36 4.97 -1.62
CA LEU A 85 6.08 6.21 -1.87
C LEU A 85 6.32 6.30 -3.38
N ASP A 86 5.94 7.41 -3.98
CA ASP A 86 6.12 7.65 -5.42
C ASP A 86 6.69 9.05 -5.65
N ALA A 87 7.95 9.13 -6.05
CA ALA A 87 8.63 10.40 -6.31
C ALA A 87 7.95 11.26 -7.39
N SER A 88 7.15 10.65 -8.27
CA SER A 88 6.45 11.36 -9.34
C SER A 88 5.14 12.00 -8.90
N SER A 89 4.41 11.38 -7.97
CA SER A 89 3.09 11.83 -7.53
C SER A 89 3.06 12.42 -6.13
N ASP A 90 3.91 11.98 -5.20
CA ASP A 90 3.92 12.46 -3.80
C ASP A 90 4.09 13.99 -3.68
N SER A 91 4.78 14.61 -4.63
CA SER A 91 4.99 16.06 -4.65
C SER A 91 3.71 16.88 -4.87
N TYR A 92 2.67 16.26 -5.41
CA TYR A 92 1.36 16.90 -5.65
C TYR A 92 0.42 16.81 -4.44
N ILE A 93 0.74 15.98 -3.45
CA ILE A 93 -0.08 15.84 -2.23
C ILE A 93 0.17 17.06 -1.34
N PRO A 94 -0.88 17.83 -0.98
CA PRO A 94 -0.73 18.99 -0.08
C PRO A 94 -0.24 18.58 1.31
N GLU A 95 0.60 19.42 1.92
CA GLU A 95 1.08 19.22 3.30
C GLU A 95 -0.06 19.08 4.33
N SER A 96 -1.18 19.77 4.10
CA SER A 96 -2.37 19.68 4.94
C SER A 96 -3.08 18.34 4.84
N THR A 97 -2.98 17.67 3.70
CA THR A 97 -3.59 16.36 3.47
C THR A 97 -2.72 15.24 4.04
N TYR A 98 -1.44 15.24 3.69
CA TYR A 98 -0.48 14.24 4.17
C TYR A 98 0.93 14.84 4.25
N PRO A 99 1.52 14.99 5.44
CA PRO A 99 2.80 15.69 5.62
C PRO A 99 3.95 15.08 4.83
N SER A 100 4.77 15.90 4.18
CA SER A 100 5.95 15.47 3.41
C SER A 100 6.96 14.69 4.26
N SER A 101 7.03 14.98 5.57
CA SER A 101 7.86 14.24 6.52
C SER A 101 7.50 12.74 6.62
N GLN A 102 6.29 12.36 6.22
CA GLN A 102 5.83 10.97 6.18
C GLN A 102 5.95 10.34 4.78
N ARG A 103 6.44 11.10 3.80
CA ARG A 103 6.58 10.72 2.38
C ARG A 103 8.03 10.82 1.90
N ILE A 104 8.98 10.44 2.75
CA ILE A 104 10.41 10.53 2.41
C ILE A 104 10.76 9.39 1.46
N TYR A 105 10.88 9.73 0.17
CA TYR A 105 11.26 8.76 -0.84
C TYR A 105 12.72 8.32 -0.67
N PRO A 106 13.02 7.00 -0.67
CA PRO A 106 14.37 6.49 -0.48
C PRO A 106 15.26 6.79 -1.70
N THR A 107 16.47 7.27 -1.47
CA THR A 107 17.42 7.65 -2.54
C THR A 107 17.79 6.52 -3.50
N LYS A 108 17.60 5.27 -3.08
CA LYS A 108 17.90 4.06 -3.86
C LYS A 108 16.63 3.37 -4.41
N GLY A 109 15.47 3.97 -4.18
CA GLY A 109 14.20 3.52 -4.74
C GLY A 109 14.14 3.74 -6.25
N ALA A 110 13.24 3.03 -6.92
CA ALA A 110 12.96 3.21 -8.34
C ALA A 110 11.45 3.04 -8.61
N GLY A 111 10.80 4.07 -9.18
CA GLY A 111 9.36 4.06 -9.38
C GLY A 111 8.59 3.98 -8.06
N VAL A 112 7.52 3.22 -8.01
CA VAL A 112 6.73 3.04 -6.79
C VAL A 112 7.47 2.17 -5.78
N VAL A 113 7.52 2.60 -4.53
CA VAL A 113 8.18 1.92 -3.41
C VAL A 113 7.17 1.60 -2.33
N SER A 114 7.18 0.37 -1.84
CA SER A 114 6.34 -0.08 -0.71
C SER A 114 6.94 0.30 0.62
N THR A 115 6.10 0.48 1.63
CA THR A 115 6.56 0.57 3.02
C THR A 115 5.87 -0.46 3.91
N PHE A 116 6.51 -0.80 5.02
CA PHE A 116 5.88 -1.56 6.08
C PHE A 116 6.39 -1.14 7.46
N LYS A 117 5.57 -1.38 8.47
CA LYS A 117 5.88 -1.21 9.89
C LYS A 117 5.43 -2.46 10.63
N ILE A 118 6.30 -3.04 11.46
CA ILE A 118 5.97 -4.28 12.19
C ILE A 118 4.89 -4.03 13.23
N GLN A 119 5.11 -3.01 14.06
CA GLN A 119 4.13 -2.59 15.05
C GLN A 119 3.24 -1.50 14.43
N LYS A 120 2.02 -1.89 14.09
CA LYS A 120 0.99 -0.95 13.63
C LYS A 120 0.36 -0.26 14.83
N ASP A 121 -0.03 0.99 14.64
CA ASP A 121 -0.81 1.70 15.64
C ASP A 121 -2.20 1.05 15.73
N SER A 122 -2.60 0.66 16.93
CA SER A 122 -3.92 0.08 17.16
C SER A 122 -4.95 1.18 17.34
N TYR A 123 -6.08 1.05 16.64
CA TYR A 123 -7.24 1.90 16.87
C TYR A 123 -8.21 1.20 17.80
N SER A 124 -8.63 1.87 18.87
CA SER A 124 -9.65 1.36 19.79
C SER A 124 -11.02 1.88 19.36
N TRP A 125 -11.85 0.99 18.85
CA TRP A 125 -13.23 1.33 18.46
C TRP A 125 -14.09 1.55 19.71
N ALA A 126 -14.78 2.68 19.75
CA ALA A 126 -15.73 2.94 20.83
C ALA A 126 -17.03 2.12 20.67
N HIS A 127 -17.35 1.72 19.45
CA HIS A 127 -18.59 1.02 19.09
C HIS A 127 -18.30 -0.17 18.17
N ASP A 128 -17.45 -1.12 18.59
CA ASP A 128 -17.07 -2.31 17.85
C ASP A 128 -18.20 -3.36 17.71
N ASN A 129 -19.25 -3.25 18.53
CA ASN A 129 -20.43 -4.10 18.50
C ASN A 129 -21.58 -3.56 17.61
N PHE A 130 -21.34 -2.49 16.85
CA PHE A 130 -22.37 -1.92 15.97
C PHE A 130 -22.85 -2.95 14.94
N LYS A 131 -24.17 -3.07 14.81
CA LYS A 131 -24.81 -3.90 13.79
C LYS A 131 -25.88 -3.11 13.07
N ILE A 132 -25.91 -3.22 11.77
CA ILE A 132 -27.00 -2.68 10.95
C ILE A 132 -28.28 -3.43 11.29
N ALA A 133 -29.30 -2.71 11.78
CA ALA A 133 -30.56 -3.31 12.22
C ALA A 133 -31.35 -3.90 11.04
N ASP A 134 -31.47 -3.16 9.93
CA ASP A 134 -32.15 -3.58 8.72
C ASP A 134 -31.48 -2.99 7.48
N LYS A 135 -30.92 -3.87 6.64
CA LYS A 135 -30.24 -3.48 5.40
C LYS A 135 -31.19 -2.92 4.33
N ASN A 136 -32.51 -3.21 4.44
CA ASN A 136 -33.48 -2.74 3.46
C ASN A 136 -33.96 -1.29 3.74
N ASN A 137 -33.66 -0.77 4.92
CA ASN A 137 -34.05 0.57 5.35
C ASN A 137 -32.85 1.54 5.45
N LEU A 138 -31.82 1.32 4.66
CA LEU A 138 -30.69 2.24 4.59
C LEU A 138 -31.05 3.49 3.81
N MET A 139 -30.74 4.65 4.38
CA MET A 139 -30.67 5.92 3.67
C MET A 139 -29.17 6.21 3.43
N ILE A 140 -28.73 5.96 2.20
CA ILE A 140 -27.32 6.06 1.83
C ILE A 140 -27.04 7.45 1.28
N TYR A 141 -25.98 8.08 1.78
CA TYR A 141 -25.44 9.35 1.29
C TYR A 141 -24.08 9.08 0.66
N GLU A 142 -24.00 9.19 -0.67
CA GLU A 142 -22.73 9.14 -1.38
C GLU A 142 -21.99 10.46 -1.17
N LEU A 143 -20.72 10.39 -0.75
CA LEU A 143 -19.97 11.55 -0.27
C LEU A 143 -18.58 11.60 -0.92
N LEU A 144 -18.30 12.70 -1.61
CA LEU A 144 -16.96 13.06 -2.05
C LEU A 144 -16.32 14.00 -1.03
N LEU A 145 -15.29 13.54 -0.34
CA LEU A 145 -14.64 14.30 0.74
C LEU A 145 -14.15 15.67 0.26
N ARG A 146 -13.48 15.71 -0.89
CA ARG A 146 -12.89 16.92 -1.46
C ARG A 146 -13.89 18.09 -1.59
N ASP A 147 -15.13 17.78 -1.93
CA ASP A 147 -16.15 18.80 -2.24
C ASP A 147 -17.19 18.96 -1.12
N PHE A 148 -17.12 18.13 -0.04
CA PHE A 148 -18.15 18.12 1.00
C PHE A 148 -17.97 19.22 2.04
N THR A 149 -16.74 19.59 2.37
CA THR A 149 -16.42 20.64 3.34
C THR A 149 -15.29 21.53 2.80
N GLU A 150 -15.13 22.69 3.44
CA GLU A 150 -14.06 23.62 3.07
C GLU A 150 -12.65 23.00 3.22
N THR A 151 -12.46 22.12 4.20
CA THR A 151 -11.19 21.43 4.41
C THR A 151 -10.97 20.27 3.43
N GLY A 152 -12.04 19.71 2.86
CA GLY A 152 -11.97 18.63 1.87
C GLY A 152 -11.36 17.33 2.38
N ASP A 153 -11.42 17.06 3.68
CA ASP A 153 -10.79 15.93 4.33
C ASP A 153 -11.74 15.14 5.26
N LEU A 154 -11.25 14.01 5.78
CA LEU A 154 -12.01 13.17 6.72
C LEU A 154 -12.39 13.91 8.01
N GLN A 155 -11.54 14.82 8.50
CA GLN A 155 -11.84 15.56 9.72
C GLN A 155 -12.99 16.54 9.52
N GLY A 156 -13.01 17.23 8.37
CA GLY A 156 -14.14 18.08 7.99
C GLY A 156 -15.44 17.29 7.87
N ALA A 157 -15.39 16.12 7.24
CA ALA A 157 -16.57 15.24 7.15
C ALA A 157 -17.05 14.76 8.52
N MET A 158 -16.14 14.37 9.42
CA MET A 158 -16.50 13.98 10.80
C MET A 158 -17.23 15.07 11.54
N GLN A 159 -16.89 16.34 11.36
CA GLN A 159 -17.58 17.48 11.97
C GLN A 159 -19.03 17.67 11.45
N LYS A 160 -19.36 17.03 10.34
CA LYS A 160 -20.71 17.07 9.74
C LYS A 160 -21.55 15.82 10.01
N LEU A 161 -21.06 14.86 10.76
CA LEU A 161 -21.83 13.63 11.06
C LEU A 161 -23.16 13.91 11.74
N ASP A 162 -23.21 14.82 12.72
CA ASP A 162 -24.46 15.23 13.38
C ASP A 162 -25.47 15.88 12.41
N TYR A 163 -24.98 16.57 11.38
CA TYR A 163 -25.82 17.11 10.33
C TYR A 163 -26.43 15.99 9.49
N LEU A 164 -25.64 15.01 9.08
CA LEU A 164 -26.09 13.86 8.29
C LEU A 164 -27.07 12.99 9.09
N GLU A 165 -26.82 12.79 10.38
CA GLU A 165 -27.75 12.10 11.30
C GLU A 165 -29.11 12.81 11.36
N ARG A 166 -29.13 14.13 11.54
CA ARG A 166 -30.36 14.91 11.54
C ARG A 166 -31.14 14.88 10.22
N LEU A 167 -30.45 14.64 9.08
CA LEU A 167 -31.10 14.38 7.81
C LEU A 167 -31.70 12.98 7.71
N GLY A 168 -31.44 12.10 8.69
CA GLY A 168 -31.91 10.72 8.69
C GLY A 168 -31.01 9.78 7.89
N ILE A 169 -29.77 10.17 7.55
CA ILE A 169 -28.81 9.33 6.87
C ILE A 169 -28.35 8.23 7.82
N THR A 170 -28.41 6.99 7.37
CA THR A 170 -28.04 5.80 8.13
C THR A 170 -26.79 5.11 7.63
N ALA A 171 -26.34 5.46 6.44
CA ALA A 171 -25.10 4.95 5.85
C ALA A 171 -24.43 6.03 4.99
N ILE A 172 -23.12 6.11 5.05
CA ILE A 172 -22.32 6.97 4.18
C ILE A 172 -21.54 6.05 3.23
N GLU A 173 -21.64 6.30 1.93
CA GLU A 173 -20.82 5.70 0.90
C GLU A 173 -19.74 6.71 0.51
N LEU A 174 -18.52 6.48 1.00
CA LEU A 174 -17.41 7.34 0.63
C LEU A 174 -16.99 7.04 -0.81
N MET A 175 -16.95 8.06 -1.66
CA MET A 175 -16.22 7.97 -2.92
C MET A 175 -14.76 7.66 -2.63
N PRO A 176 -14.01 7.06 -3.57
CA PRO A 176 -12.66 6.55 -3.31
C PRO A 176 -11.79 7.57 -2.56
N VAL A 177 -11.11 7.10 -1.51
CA VAL A 177 -10.21 7.90 -0.66
C VAL A 177 -8.76 7.41 -0.75
N GLN A 178 -8.53 6.37 -1.56
CA GLN A 178 -7.21 5.80 -1.76
C GLN A 178 -6.38 6.68 -2.69
N GLU A 179 -5.07 6.64 -2.47
CA GLU A 179 -4.11 7.25 -3.37
C GLU A 179 -4.22 6.65 -4.79
N PHE A 180 -4.07 7.51 -5.79
CA PHE A 180 -4.06 7.14 -7.20
C PHE A 180 -2.98 7.94 -7.94
N GLU A 181 -2.67 7.57 -9.17
CA GLU A 181 -1.71 8.29 -10.00
C GLU A 181 -2.29 9.63 -10.48
N GLY A 182 -1.63 10.73 -10.15
CA GLY A 182 -2.03 12.09 -10.55
C GLY A 182 -3.04 12.73 -9.60
N ASN A 183 -3.78 13.75 -10.09
CA ASN A 183 -4.73 14.55 -9.32
C ASN A 183 -6.14 14.64 -9.92
N ASP A 184 -6.43 13.88 -10.96
CA ASP A 184 -7.66 14.01 -11.74
C ASP A 184 -8.68 12.91 -11.45
N SER A 185 -8.61 12.29 -10.26
CA SER A 185 -9.55 11.26 -9.83
C SER A 185 -10.29 11.65 -8.55
N TRP A 186 -11.12 10.74 -8.05
CA TRP A 186 -11.99 10.97 -6.91
C TRP A 186 -11.29 10.83 -5.54
N GLY A 187 -10.23 10.05 -5.48
CA GLY A 187 -9.46 9.79 -4.27
C GLY A 187 -8.55 10.90 -3.78
#